data_67f8d7f33ccb6ef47704b164d989e518
#
_entry.id   67f8d7f33ccb6ef47704b164d989e518
#
_cell.length_a   1.000
_cell.length_b   1.000
_cell.length_c   1.000
_cell.angle_alpha   90.00
_cell.angle_beta   90.00
_cell.angle_gamma   90.00
#
_symmetry.space_group_name_H-M   'P 1'
#
loop_
_entity.id
_entity.type
_entity.pdbx_description
1 polymer ?
#
loop_
_entity_poly.entity_id
_entity_poly.type
_entity_poly.pdbx_seq_one_letter_code
_entity_poly.pdbx_strand_id
1 'polypeptide(L)'
;MIKYGVHTGKQHADPTAIFEAIKRAGFDSVLISLSGTFDNEKQAEIIRRVGLDIDNCHAPWDNINHFWRDNLNGQGAFEMLRDNLIECGKLGIPRAVWHVSAGNNYPPISQIGLDRVAKLIEVADNANVDICLENQRFFHFIDYIYAHLDCPRLKFCYDSGHEACFSLTKLALPKYRHKLAALHLHDNSGVYNEDSHLLPGRGTGVDWDYVRKNLEGYEGIISLEVKRIPEMSLDEFYTAAYESAKFVKS
;
A
#
# COMPACT_ATOMS: atom_id res chain seq x y z
N MET A 1 17.94 13.22 1.82
CA MET A 1 16.91 13.75 2.75
C MET A 1 15.79 12.75 2.80
N ILE A 2 15.31 12.38 4.01
CA ILE A 2 14.20 11.43 4.17
C ILE A 2 12.92 12.08 3.65
N LYS A 3 12.16 11.36 2.83
CA LYS A 3 10.84 11.79 2.34
C LYS A 3 9.73 11.10 3.12
N TYR A 4 8.62 11.81 3.30
CA TYR A 4 7.45 11.33 4.02
C TYR A 4 6.22 11.33 3.11
N GLY A 5 5.41 10.28 3.21
CA GLY A 5 4.15 10.12 2.49
C GLY A 5 2.98 9.80 3.42
N VAL A 6 1.77 10.04 2.95
CA VAL A 6 0.55 9.70 3.71
C VAL A 6 -0.60 9.33 2.77
N HIS A 7 -1.45 8.40 3.23
CA HIS A 7 -2.68 8.02 2.55
C HIS A 7 -3.71 9.14 2.61
N THR A 8 -4.39 9.35 1.49
CA THR A 8 -5.36 10.45 1.35
C THR A 8 -6.76 10.11 1.86
N GLY A 9 -6.99 8.86 2.23
CA GLY A 9 -8.32 8.35 2.58
C GLY A 9 -9.25 8.21 1.37
N LYS A 10 -10.50 7.81 1.61
CA LYS A 10 -11.54 7.80 0.59
C LYS A 10 -11.94 9.23 0.25
N GLN A 11 -11.89 9.56 -1.02
CA GLN A 11 -12.23 10.90 -1.49
C GLN A 11 -13.65 10.89 -2.06
N HIS A 12 -14.49 11.78 -1.55
CA HIS A 12 -15.92 11.80 -1.89
C HIS A 12 -16.33 13.01 -2.77
N ALA A 13 -15.46 14.02 -2.89
CA ALA A 13 -15.72 15.25 -3.64
C ALA A 13 -14.39 15.86 -4.08
N ASP A 14 -14.28 17.17 -4.25
CA ASP A 14 -13.03 17.84 -4.59
C ASP A 14 -11.97 17.61 -3.49
N PRO A 15 -10.87 16.87 -3.78
CA PRO A 15 -9.85 16.52 -2.80
C PRO A 15 -8.82 17.63 -2.57
N THR A 16 -8.96 18.78 -3.19
CA THR A 16 -7.94 19.86 -3.17
C THR A 16 -7.57 20.27 -1.75
N ALA A 17 -8.55 20.49 -0.88
CA ALA A 17 -8.30 20.88 0.52
C ALA A 17 -7.51 19.82 1.30
N ILE A 18 -7.69 18.53 0.98
CA ILE A 18 -6.95 17.41 1.58
C ILE A 18 -5.48 17.50 1.17
N PHE A 19 -5.19 17.62 -0.13
CA PHE A 19 -3.81 17.68 -0.62
C PHE A 19 -3.08 18.93 -0.14
N GLU A 20 -3.77 20.07 -0.07
CA GLU A 20 -3.22 21.29 0.51
C GLU A 20 -2.86 21.13 1.98
N ALA A 21 -3.73 20.50 2.79
CA ALA A 21 -3.46 20.23 4.20
C ALA A 21 -2.27 19.28 4.38
N ILE A 22 -2.19 18.21 3.57
CA ILE A 22 -1.04 17.29 3.55
C ILE A 22 0.25 18.06 3.24
N LYS A 23 0.23 18.93 2.23
CA LYS A 23 1.41 19.74 1.87
C LYS A 23 1.79 20.71 2.96
N ARG A 24 0.82 21.42 3.56
CA ARG A 24 1.08 22.34 4.69
C ARG A 24 1.68 21.63 5.89
N ALA A 25 1.29 20.38 6.17
CA ALA A 25 1.86 19.56 7.24
C ALA A 25 3.33 19.18 7.02
N GLY A 26 3.84 19.22 5.78
CA GLY A 26 5.23 18.97 5.45
C GLY A 26 5.50 17.66 4.70
N PHE A 27 4.47 16.92 4.29
CA PHE A 27 4.65 15.72 3.49
C PHE A 27 5.19 16.03 2.09
N ASP A 28 5.94 15.07 1.54
CA ASP A 28 6.53 15.13 0.21
C ASP A 28 5.65 14.42 -0.82
N SER A 29 4.90 13.40 -0.38
CA SER A 29 4.14 12.52 -1.27
C SER A 29 2.85 12.02 -0.66
N VAL A 30 2.02 11.43 -1.52
CA VAL A 30 0.80 10.72 -1.12
C VAL A 30 0.80 9.30 -1.65
N LEU A 31 0.12 8.41 -0.95
CA LEU A 31 -0.37 7.15 -1.49
C LEU A 31 -1.88 7.29 -1.71
N ILE A 32 -2.36 6.81 -2.83
CA ILE A 32 -3.73 7.01 -3.29
C ILE A 32 -4.42 5.69 -3.66
N SER A 33 -5.73 5.73 -3.80
CA SER A 33 -6.51 4.69 -4.47
C SER A 33 -7.19 5.29 -5.70
N LEU A 34 -7.15 4.58 -6.81
CA LEU A 34 -7.86 4.94 -8.04
C LEU A 34 -9.28 4.35 -7.94
N SER A 35 -10.21 5.12 -7.39
CA SER A 35 -11.52 4.59 -6.96
C SER A 35 -12.68 4.85 -7.93
N GLY A 36 -12.46 5.56 -9.02
CA GLY A 36 -13.50 5.91 -9.98
C GLY A 36 -14.60 6.87 -9.48
N THR A 37 -14.51 7.35 -8.22
CA THR A 37 -15.47 8.33 -7.68
C THR A 37 -15.06 9.78 -7.96
N PHE A 38 -13.82 10.01 -8.26
CA PHE A 38 -13.27 11.27 -8.73
C PHE A 38 -12.37 10.98 -9.95
N ASP A 39 -12.31 11.92 -10.87
CA ASP A 39 -11.49 11.82 -12.07
C ASP A 39 -10.01 11.65 -11.69
N ASN A 40 -9.42 10.52 -12.05
CA ASN A 40 -8.05 10.15 -11.66
C ASN A 40 -7.00 11.10 -12.25
N GLU A 41 -7.20 11.59 -13.47
CA GLU A 41 -6.29 12.53 -14.12
C GLU A 41 -6.29 13.86 -13.38
N LYS A 42 -7.48 14.38 -13.05
CA LYS A 42 -7.64 15.61 -12.25
C LYS A 42 -7.06 15.42 -10.84
N GLN A 43 -7.22 14.25 -10.24
CA GLN A 43 -6.62 13.96 -8.93
C GLN A 43 -5.10 14.07 -9.00
N ALA A 44 -4.48 13.39 -9.96
CA ALA A 44 -3.03 13.42 -10.16
C ALA A 44 -2.53 14.83 -10.50
N GLU A 45 -3.29 15.60 -11.29
CA GLU A 45 -2.98 17.00 -11.60
C GLU A 45 -3.00 17.88 -10.35
N ILE A 46 -4.03 17.78 -9.51
CA ILE A 46 -4.15 18.55 -8.26
C ILE A 46 -2.98 18.23 -7.33
N ILE A 47 -2.65 16.93 -7.13
CA ILE A 47 -1.54 16.49 -6.29
C ILE A 47 -0.23 17.16 -6.73
N ARG A 48 0.09 17.11 -8.03
CA ARG A 48 1.31 17.71 -8.56
C ARG A 48 1.29 19.23 -8.48
N ARG A 49 0.15 19.85 -8.73
CA ARG A 49 -0.02 21.32 -8.65
C ARG A 49 0.24 21.85 -7.24
N VAL A 50 -0.14 21.12 -6.19
CA VAL A 50 0.17 21.53 -4.81
C VAL A 50 1.59 21.16 -4.39
N GLY A 51 2.38 20.53 -5.26
CA GLY A 51 3.78 20.18 -5.01
C GLY A 51 3.99 18.90 -4.22
N LEU A 52 3.10 17.93 -4.37
CA LEU A 52 3.24 16.58 -3.84
C LEU A 52 3.58 15.59 -4.96
N ASP A 53 4.38 14.57 -4.64
CA ASP A 53 4.58 13.40 -5.50
C ASP A 53 3.50 12.33 -5.19
N ILE A 54 3.28 11.40 -6.12
CA ILE A 54 2.48 10.19 -5.85
C ILE A 54 3.47 9.04 -5.67
N ASP A 55 3.54 8.49 -4.46
CA ASP A 55 4.46 7.39 -4.14
C ASP A 55 3.97 6.06 -4.69
N ASN A 56 2.74 5.71 -4.39
CA ASN A 56 2.14 4.47 -4.85
C ASN A 56 0.60 4.58 -4.93
N CYS A 57 0.01 3.61 -5.62
CA CYS A 57 -1.43 3.41 -5.69
C CYS A 57 -1.79 2.10 -5.01
N HIS A 58 -2.68 2.13 -4.02
CA HIS A 58 -3.30 0.91 -3.51
C HIS A 58 -4.29 0.40 -4.55
N ALA A 59 -4.01 -0.76 -5.14
CA ALA A 59 -4.89 -1.37 -6.12
C ALA A 59 -6.19 -1.86 -5.46
N PRO A 60 -7.32 -1.88 -6.18
CA PRO A 60 -8.55 -2.46 -5.68
C PRO A 60 -8.35 -3.96 -5.41
N TRP A 61 -9.03 -4.48 -4.39
CA TRP A 61 -8.88 -5.88 -3.95
C TRP A 61 -10.22 -6.63 -3.86
N ASP A 62 -11.28 -6.06 -4.44
CA ASP A 62 -12.58 -6.71 -4.50
C ASP A 62 -12.47 -8.07 -5.19
N ASN A 63 -13.04 -9.10 -4.55
CA ASN A 63 -12.99 -10.47 -5.06
C ASN A 63 -11.57 -11.04 -5.29
N ILE A 64 -10.52 -10.48 -4.69
CA ILE A 64 -9.13 -10.87 -4.94
C ILE A 64 -8.87 -12.37 -4.70
N ASN A 65 -9.59 -13.02 -3.80
CA ASN A 65 -9.50 -14.46 -3.58
C ASN A 65 -9.92 -15.28 -4.81
N HIS A 66 -10.73 -14.74 -5.70
CA HIS A 66 -11.09 -15.39 -6.96
C HIS A 66 -9.96 -15.33 -8.00
N PHE A 67 -8.99 -14.44 -7.84
CA PHE A 67 -7.81 -14.34 -8.71
C PHE A 67 -7.09 -15.70 -8.88
N TRP A 68 -7.15 -16.54 -7.85
CA TRP A 68 -6.54 -17.87 -7.83
C TRP A 68 -7.45 -18.98 -8.36
N ARG A 69 -8.63 -18.65 -8.90
CA ARG A 69 -9.64 -19.62 -9.38
C ARG A 69 -9.91 -19.44 -10.87
N ASP A 70 -10.16 -20.56 -11.54
CA ASP A 70 -10.64 -20.59 -12.93
C ASP A 70 -12.15 -20.35 -12.98
N ASN A 71 -12.55 -19.08 -12.89
CA ASN A 71 -13.94 -18.65 -13.00
C ASN A 71 -14.03 -17.19 -13.45
N LEU A 72 -15.25 -16.73 -13.76
CA LEU A 72 -15.52 -15.35 -14.22
C LEU A 72 -15.06 -14.29 -13.21
N ASN A 73 -15.27 -14.51 -11.92
CA ASN A 73 -14.82 -13.56 -10.90
C ASN A 73 -13.28 -13.49 -10.84
N GLY A 74 -12.60 -14.60 -11.07
CA GLY A 74 -11.14 -14.64 -11.16
C GLY A 74 -10.61 -13.91 -12.39
N GLN A 75 -11.31 -14.00 -13.51
CA GLN A 75 -11.00 -13.20 -14.69
C GLN A 75 -11.25 -11.70 -14.42
N GLY A 76 -12.35 -11.35 -13.76
CA GLY A 76 -12.64 -9.97 -13.36
C GLY A 76 -11.58 -9.39 -12.40
N ALA A 77 -11.10 -10.18 -11.42
CA ALA A 77 -10.03 -9.74 -10.53
C ALA A 77 -8.71 -9.51 -11.28
N PHE A 78 -8.40 -10.35 -12.27
CA PHE A 78 -7.25 -10.14 -13.16
C PHE A 78 -7.39 -8.84 -13.97
N GLU A 79 -8.54 -8.61 -14.59
CA GLU A 79 -8.80 -7.41 -15.40
C GLU A 79 -8.73 -6.14 -14.56
N MET A 80 -9.27 -6.17 -13.35
CA MET A 80 -9.22 -5.06 -12.39
C MET A 80 -7.76 -4.67 -12.05
N LEU A 81 -6.89 -5.64 -11.79
CA LEU A 81 -5.47 -5.37 -11.52
C LEU A 81 -4.73 -4.91 -12.77
N ARG A 82 -5.04 -5.49 -13.94
CA ARG A 82 -4.49 -5.06 -15.23
C ARG A 82 -4.82 -3.59 -15.51
N ASP A 83 -6.07 -3.22 -15.37
CA ASP A 83 -6.53 -1.87 -15.65
C ASP A 83 -5.96 -0.86 -14.65
N ASN A 84 -5.79 -1.26 -13.38
CA ASN A 84 -5.09 -0.46 -12.39
C ASN A 84 -3.62 -0.19 -12.77
N LEU A 85 -2.88 -1.20 -13.24
CA LEU A 85 -1.49 -1.02 -13.72
C LEU A 85 -1.41 -0.07 -14.91
N ILE A 86 -2.29 -0.25 -15.89
CA ILE A 86 -2.36 0.62 -17.07
C ILE A 86 -2.63 2.06 -16.66
N GLU A 87 -3.56 2.27 -15.76
CA GLU A 87 -3.91 3.60 -15.26
C GLU A 87 -2.76 4.22 -14.46
N CYS A 88 -2.11 3.45 -13.58
CA CYS A 88 -0.89 3.90 -12.88
C CYS A 88 0.17 4.38 -13.88
N GLY A 89 0.42 3.62 -14.95
CA GLY A 89 1.38 3.99 -15.99
C GLY A 89 1.01 5.30 -16.70
N LYS A 90 -0.26 5.47 -17.11
CA LYS A 90 -0.75 6.72 -17.71
C LYS A 90 -0.57 7.92 -16.81
N LEU A 91 -0.83 7.73 -15.52
CA LEU A 91 -0.70 8.78 -14.51
C LEU A 91 0.73 8.97 -14.00
N GLY A 92 1.71 8.18 -14.46
CA GLY A 92 3.10 8.24 -14.00
C GLY A 92 3.25 7.88 -12.51
N ILE A 93 2.42 6.97 -12.01
CA ILE A 93 2.50 6.43 -10.64
C ILE A 93 3.47 5.25 -10.68
N PRO A 94 4.56 5.28 -9.90
CA PRO A 94 5.65 4.31 -10.08
C PRO A 94 5.35 2.92 -9.51
N ARG A 95 4.36 2.78 -8.62
CA ARG A 95 4.09 1.53 -7.88
C ARG A 95 2.60 1.30 -7.71
N ALA A 96 2.17 0.04 -7.90
CA ALA A 96 0.86 -0.45 -7.53
C ALA A 96 1.02 -1.46 -6.38
N VAL A 97 0.36 -1.21 -5.25
CA VAL A 97 0.37 -2.10 -4.08
C VAL A 97 -0.80 -3.05 -4.15
N TRP A 98 -0.53 -4.36 -4.01
CA TRP A 98 -1.51 -5.42 -4.20
C TRP A 98 -1.69 -6.29 -2.97
N HIS A 99 -2.94 -6.55 -2.62
CA HIS A 99 -3.30 -7.72 -1.84
C HIS A 99 -3.25 -8.96 -2.73
N VAL A 100 -2.61 -10.02 -2.27
CA VAL A 100 -2.57 -11.32 -2.99
C VAL A 100 -3.66 -12.29 -2.52
N SER A 101 -4.28 -11.99 -1.39
CA SER A 101 -5.43 -12.68 -0.81
C SER A 101 -6.13 -11.77 0.20
N ALA A 102 -7.34 -12.12 0.63
CA ALA A 102 -8.09 -11.37 1.63
C ALA A 102 -8.80 -12.30 2.62
N GLY A 103 -8.90 -11.86 3.88
CA GLY A 103 -9.64 -12.56 4.93
C GLY A 103 -9.05 -13.92 5.30
N ASN A 104 -9.80 -14.68 6.12
CA ASN A 104 -9.37 -15.99 6.63
C ASN A 104 -9.79 -17.15 5.69
N ASN A 105 -10.74 -16.90 4.78
CA ASN A 105 -11.23 -17.91 3.83
C ASN A 105 -10.56 -17.72 2.45
N TYR A 106 -9.25 -17.89 2.42
CA TYR A 106 -8.45 -17.77 1.21
C TYR A 106 -8.51 -19.05 0.35
N PRO A 107 -8.34 -18.94 -0.98
CA PRO A 107 -8.30 -20.09 -1.87
C PRO A 107 -6.97 -20.84 -1.75
N PRO A 108 -6.89 -22.08 -2.24
CA PRO A 108 -5.58 -22.72 -2.47
C PRO A 108 -4.79 -21.93 -3.52
N ILE A 109 -3.46 -21.97 -3.40
CA ILE A 109 -2.55 -21.55 -4.47
C ILE A 109 -2.84 -22.39 -5.72
N SER A 110 -2.78 -21.77 -6.90
CA SER A 110 -3.06 -22.42 -8.16
C SER A 110 -2.16 -21.92 -9.29
N GLN A 111 -1.95 -22.75 -10.31
CA GLN A 111 -1.18 -22.39 -11.48
C GLN A 111 -1.84 -21.22 -12.24
N ILE A 112 -3.18 -21.18 -12.32
CA ILE A 112 -3.86 -20.08 -13.00
C ILE A 112 -3.62 -18.72 -12.33
N GLY A 113 -3.51 -18.69 -11.01
CA GLY A 113 -3.13 -17.46 -10.29
C GLY A 113 -1.71 -17.03 -10.64
N LEU A 114 -0.76 -17.98 -10.68
CA LEU A 114 0.62 -17.70 -11.06
C LEU A 114 0.73 -17.21 -12.50
N ASP A 115 0.02 -17.83 -13.44
CA ASP A 115 -0.01 -17.43 -14.85
C ASP A 115 -0.59 -16.02 -15.03
N ARG A 116 -1.59 -15.66 -14.21
CA ARG A 116 -2.13 -14.29 -14.16
C ARG A 116 -1.11 -13.28 -13.65
N VAL A 117 -0.36 -13.61 -12.59
CA VAL A 117 0.71 -12.74 -12.12
C VAL A 117 1.77 -12.55 -13.21
N ALA A 118 2.19 -13.61 -13.89
CA ALA A 118 3.15 -13.53 -14.99
C ALA A 118 2.67 -12.58 -16.11
N LYS A 119 1.41 -12.68 -16.52
CA LYS A 119 0.81 -11.75 -17.49
C LYS A 119 0.74 -10.31 -17.00
N LEU A 120 0.46 -10.10 -15.71
CA LEU A 120 0.41 -8.76 -15.12
C LEU A 120 1.81 -8.15 -15.00
N ILE A 121 2.87 -8.95 -14.84
CA ILE A 121 4.26 -8.48 -14.93
C ILE A 121 4.55 -7.89 -16.31
N GLU A 122 4.10 -8.51 -17.39
CA GLU A 122 4.26 -7.97 -18.76
C GLU A 122 3.54 -6.61 -18.90
N VAL A 123 2.35 -6.49 -18.33
CA VAL A 123 1.60 -5.22 -18.30
C VAL A 123 2.35 -4.16 -17.48
N ALA A 124 2.85 -4.53 -16.31
CA ALA A 124 3.61 -3.66 -15.43
C ALA A 124 4.90 -3.15 -16.07
N ASP A 125 5.59 -4.02 -16.82
CA ASP A 125 6.81 -3.64 -17.55
C ASP A 125 6.50 -2.63 -18.66
N ASN A 126 5.46 -2.89 -19.45
CA ASN A 126 5.00 -1.97 -20.49
C ASN A 126 4.50 -0.62 -19.92
N ALA A 127 3.91 -0.62 -18.74
CA ALA A 127 3.42 0.57 -18.05
C ALA A 127 4.52 1.30 -17.25
N ASN A 128 5.71 0.71 -17.10
CA ASN A 128 6.79 1.16 -16.22
C ASN A 128 6.34 1.33 -14.75
N VAL A 129 5.60 0.36 -14.22
CA VAL A 129 5.04 0.33 -12.86
C VAL A 129 5.59 -0.88 -12.11
N ASP A 130 6.03 -0.72 -10.88
CA ASP A 130 6.38 -1.84 -10.01
C ASP A 130 5.13 -2.41 -9.33
N ILE A 131 5.07 -3.74 -9.21
CA ILE A 131 4.03 -4.46 -8.47
C ILE A 131 4.58 -4.72 -7.06
N CYS A 132 4.01 -4.07 -6.06
CA CYS A 132 4.41 -4.25 -4.66
C CYS A 132 3.43 -5.20 -3.97
N LEU A 133 3.85 -6.44 -3.71
CA LEU A 133 3.04 -7.40 -2.98
C LEU A 133 3.02 -7.03 -1.50
N GLU A 134 1.83 -6.86 -0.92
CA GLU A 134 1.67 -6.44 0.46
C GLU A 134 1.48 -7.63 1.41
N ASN A 135 2.12 -7.58 2.58
CA ASN A 135 1.92 -8.61 3.58
C ASN A 135 0.50 -8.56 4.17
N GLN A 136 -0.18 -9.67 4.00
CA GLN A 136 -1.49 -9.96 4.55
C GLN A 136 -1.37 -11.05 5.63
N ARG A 137 -2.46 -11.72 5.94
CA ARG A 137 -2.50 -12.81 6.94
C ARG A 137 -1.56 -13.96 6.65
N PHE A 138 -1.32 -14.26 5.37
CA PHE A 138 -0.61 -15.46 4.94
C PHE A 138 0.47 -15.15 3.93
N PHE A 139 1.72 -15.41 4.29
CA PHE A 139 2.88 -15.13 3.44
C PHE A 139 3.10 -16.14 2.33
N HIS A 140 2.47 -17.33 2.40
CA HIS A 140 2.71 -18.40 1.43
C HIS A 140 2.34 -18.01 -0.01
N PHE A 141 1.41 -17.07 -0.23
CA PHE A 141 1.13 -16.55 -1.58
C PHE A 141 2.31 -15.73 -2.11
N ILE A 142 2.86 -14.85 -1.30
CA ILE A 142 4.04 -14.05 -1.66
C ILE A 142 5.24 -14.96 -1.88
N ASP A 143 5.46 -15.92 -0.98
CA ASP A 143 6.52 -16.92 -1.10
C ASP A 143 6.41 -17.69 -2.42
N TYR A 144 5.22 -18.15 -2.76
CA TYR A 144 4.98 -18.90 -3.97
C TYR A 144 5.25 -18.06 -5.23
N ILE A 145 4.77 -16.83 -5.26
CA ILE A 145 5.03 -15.91 -6.38
C ILE A 145 6.53 -15.68 -6.55
N TYR A 146 7.25 -15.32 -5.48
CA TYR A 146 8.69 -15.05 -5.57
C TYR A 146 9.53 -16.28 -5.86
N ALA A 147 9.08 -17.48 -5.48
CA ALA A 147 9.79 -18.72 -5.78
C ALA A 147 9.69 -19.13 -7.26
N HIS A 148 8.65 -18.67 -7.97
CA HIS A 148 8.39 -19.10 -9.34
C HIS A 148 8.57 -17.99 -10.38
N LEU A 149 8.54 -16.72 -9.97
CA LEU A 149 8.66 -15.57 -10.85
C LEU A 149 9.80 -14.66 -10.37
N ASP A 150 10.93 -14.72 -11.05
CA ASP A 150 12.06 -13.81 -10.83
C ASP A 150 11.93 -12.59 -11.76
N CYS A 151 11.46 -11.49 -11.22
CA CYS A 151 11.23 -10.27 -11.99
C CYS A 151 11.59 -9.02 -11.15
N PRO A 152 12.34 -8.06 -11.72
CA PRO A 152 12.69 -6.82 -11.05
C PRO A 152 11.48 -5.93 -10.75
N ARG A 153 10.36 -6.10 -11.47
CA ARG A 153 9.10 -5.39 -11.20
C ARG A 153 8.34 -5.92 -9.98
N LEU A 154 8.62 -7.15 -9.53
CA LEU A 154 8.02 -7.71 -8.33
C LEU A 154 8.76 -7.21 -7.09
N LYS A 155 8.12 -6.33 -6.37
CA LYS A 155 8.59 -5.67 -5.14
C LYS A 155 7.71 -6.05 -3.95
N PHE A 156 8.08 -5.57 -2.80
CA PHE A 156 7.37 -5.78 -1.55
C PHE A 156 6.86 -4.44 -0.99
N CYS A 157 5.63 -4.43 -0.50
CA CYS A 157 5.08 -3.40 0.36
C CYS A 157 4.99 -3.95 1.78
N TYR A 158 5.62 -3.28 2.74
CA TYR A 158 5.49 -3.66 4.14
C TYR A 158 4.37 -2.85 4.79
N ASP A 159 3.37 -3.56 5.30
CA ASP A 159 2.33 -3.03 6.15
C ASP A 159 2.57 -3.46 7.60
N SER A 160 2.80 -2.48 8.48
CA SER A 160 3.12 -2.70 9.90
C SER A 160 1.92 -3.14 10.72
N GLY A 161 0.75 -2.62 10.41
CA GLY A 161 -0.47 -2.95 11.11
C GLY A 161 -0.99 -4.33 10.73
N HIS A 162 -0.92 -4.71 9.45
CA HIS A 162 -1.23 -6.07 9.00
C HIS A 162 -0.33 -7.12 9.70
N GLU A 163 0.97 -6.84 9.79
CA GLU A 163 1.85 -7.76 10.53
C GLU A 163 1.47 -7.84 12.01
N ALA A 164 1.10 -6.73 12.62
CA ALA A 164 0.75 -6.68 14.03
C ALA A 164 -0.58 -7.37 14.36
N CYS A 165 -1.63 -7.18 13.52
CA CYS A 165 -2.97 -7.70 13.83
C CYS A 165 -3.32 -9.02 13.15
N PHE A 166 -2.62 -9.40 12.07
CA PHE A 166 -2.96 -10.62 11.31
C PHE A 166 -1.91 -11.72 11.44
N SER A 167 -0.65 -11.37 11.66
CA SER A 167 0.44 -12.36 11.65
C SER A 167 0.75 -12.88 13.04
N LEU A 168 0.90 -14.21 13.15
CA LEU A 168 1.36 -14.85 14.37
C LEU A 168 2.88 -14.67 14.61
N THR A 169 3.61 -14.27 13.56
CA THR A 169 5.06 -14.09 13.60
C THR A 169 5.44 -12.78 12.92
N LYS A 170 6.32 -12.01 13.56
CA LYS A 170 6.86 -10.74 13.01
C LYS A 170 8.07 -11.04 12.13
N LEU A 171 7.84 -11.47 10.89
CA LEU A 171 8.90 -11.91 9.96
C LEU A 171 8.81 -11.28 8.57
N ALA A 172 7.75 -10.55 8.24
CA ALA A 172 7.55 -10.04 6.88
C ALA A 172 8.68 -9.09 6.47
N LEU A 173 8.99 -8.13 7.32
CA LEU A 173 9.98 -7.11 7.00
C LEU A 173 11.39 -7.68 6.81
N PRO A 174 11.99 -8.48 7.72
CA PRO A 174 13.30 -9.07 7.46
C PRO A 174 13.29 -10.07 6.31
N LYS A 175 12.20 -10.81 6.12
CA LYS A 175 12.10 -11.83 5.07
C LYS A 175 12.13 -11.22 3.67
N TYR A 176 11.38 -10.15 3.44
CA TYR A 176 11.24 -9.53 2.12
C TYR A 176 11.97 -8.20 1.97
N ARG A 177 12.84 -7.84 2.93
CA ARG A 177 13.58 -6.57 2.95
C ARG A 177 14.32 -6.27 1.65
N HIS A 178 14.85 -7.31 0.99
CA HIS A 178 15.59 -7.19 -0.27
C HIS A 178 14.70 -6.80 -1.47
N LYS A 179 13.38 -6.90 -1.35
CA LYS A 179 12.39 -6.48 -2.35
C LYS A 179 11.57 -5.26 -1.91
N LEU A 180 11.86 -4.70 -0.72
CA LEU A 180 11.09 -3.60 -0.15
C LEU A 180 11.15 -2.34 -1.01
N ALA A 181 9.99 -1.85 -1.45
CA ALA A 181 9.86 -0.66 -2.29
C ALA A 181 8.76 0.31 -1.83
N ALA A 182 7.82 -0.15 -1.02
CA ALA A 182 6.75 0.68 -0.47
C ALA A 182 6.50 0.36 1.01
N LEU A 183 5.95 1.31 1.73
CA LEU A 183 5.56 1.19 3.13
C LEU A 183 4.12 1.66 3.31
N HIS A 184 3.33 0.87 4.02
CA HIS A 184 2.04 1.23 4.57
C HIS A 184 2.13 1.16 6.10
N LEU A 185 2.53 2.26 6.73
CA LEU A 185 2.80 2.28 8.15
C LEU A 185 1.62 2.84 8.94
N HIS A 186 1.12 2.05 9.85
CA HIS A 186 0.10 2.44 10.81
C HIS A 186 0.21 1.61 12.08
N ASP A 187 -0.39 2.07 13.16
CA ASP A 187 -0.49 1.34 14.41
C ASP A 187 -1.87 0.68 14.55
N ASN A 188 -1.97 -0.26 15.45
CA ASN A 188 -3.20 -0.99 15.77
C ASN A 188 -3.45 -1.05 17.29
N SER A 189 -4.66 -1.46 17.66
CA SER A 189 -5.07 -1.66 19.06
C SER A 189 -4.32 -2.81 19.78
N GLY A 190 -3.66 -3.70 19.01
CA GLY A 190 -3.06 -4.94 19.50
C GLY A 190 -4.04 -6.12 19.59
N VAL A 191 -5.29 -5.90 19.18
CA VAL A 191 -6.31 -6.95 19.14
C VAL A 191 -6.19 -7.72 17.82
N TYR A 192 -6.14 -9.04 17.89
CA TYR A 192 -6.09 -9.89 16.71
C TYR A 192 -7.26 -9.61 15.75
N ASN A 193 -6.95 -9.49 14.48
CA ASN A 193 -7.91 -9.25 13.40
C ASN A 193 -8.61 -7.88 13.43
N GLU A 194 -8.09 -6.92 14.23
CA GLU A 194 -8.57 -5.55 14.29
C GLU A 194 -7.57 -4.62 13.62
N ASP A 195 -7.91 -4.25 12.38
CA ASP A 195 -7.08 -3.39 11.53
C ASP A 195 -7.50 -1.92 11.70
N SER A 196 -6.90 -1.26 12.70
CA SER A 196 -7.37 0.03 13.22
C SER A 196 -6.85 1.24 12.46
N HIS A 197 -5.74 1.13 11.73
CA HIS A 197 -5.06 2.23 11.02
C HIS A 197 -4.82 3.48 11.89
N LEU A 198 -4.32 3.28 13.11
CA LEU A 198 -3.97 4.38 14.03
C LEU A 198 -2.66 5.05 13.59
N LEU A 199 -2.46 6.28 14.04
CA LEU A 199 -1.18 6.97 13.87
C LEU A 199 -0.06 6.18 14.56
N PRO A 200 1.13 6.03 13.95
CA PRO A 200 2.29 5.39 14.56
C PRO A 200 2.60 5.93 15.95
N GLY A 201 2.77 5.03 16.92
CA GLY A 201 2.99 5.34 18.32
C GLY A 201 1.71 5.73 19.10
N ARG A 202 0.52 5.58 18.53
CA ARG A 202 -0.76 5.83 19.21
C ARG A 202 -1.54 4.56 19.54
N GLY A 203 -1.08 3.42 19.06
CA GLY A 203 -1.58 2.10 19.41
C GLY A 203 -0.61 1.33 20.29
N THR A 204 -0.90 0.07 20.50
CA THR A 204 -0.07 -0.86 21.28
C THR A 204 0.26 -2.13 20.50
N GLY A 205 -0.18 -2.21 19.23
CA GLY A 205 -0.06 -3.41 18.41
C GLY A 205 1.29 -3.55 17.73
N VAL A 206 1.86 -2.45 17.26
CA VAL A 206 3.11 -2.46 16.49
C VAL A 206 4.33 -2.28 17.39
N ASP A 207 5.31 -3.15 17.24
CA ASP A 207 6.63 -3.01 17.83
C ASP A 207 7.48 -2.07 16.97
N TRP A 208 7.48 -0.79 17.32
CA TRP A 208 8.18 0.25 16.55
C TRP A 208 9.71 0.13 16.64
N ASP A 209 10.27 -0.48 17.69
CA ASP A 209 11.71 -0.74 17.77
C ASP A 209 12.14 -1.81 16.76
N TYR A 210 11.32 -2.85 16.62
CA TYR A 210 11.49 -3.86 15.57
C TYR A 210 11.38 -3.24 14.18
N VAL A 211 10.37 -2.40 13.92
CA VAL A 211 10.17 -1.73 12.63
C VAL A 211 11.38 -0.84 12.31
N ARG A 212 11.78 0.04 13.23
CA ARG A 212 12.94 0.93 13.06
C ARG A 212 14.21 0.17 12.73
N LYS A 213 14.52 -0.88 13.52
CA LYS A 213 15.71 -1.72 13.32
C LYS A 213 15.72 -2.34 11.91
N ASN A 214 14.59 -2.84 11.43
CA ASN A 214 14.52 -3.48 10.12
C ASN A 214 14.40 -2.48 8.95
N LEU A 215 14.14 -1.21 9.22
CA LEU A 215 14.17 -0.12 8.25
C LEU A 215 15.53 0.64 8.24
N GLU A 216 16.53 0.21 9.00
CA GLU A 216 17.88 0.81 8.91
C GLU A 216 18.40 0.73 7.47
N GLY A 217 18.93 1.85 6.95
CA GLY A 217 19.38 1.97 5.56
C GLY A 217 18.28 1.95 4.50
N TYR A 218 16.99 2.03 4.87
CA TYR A 218 15.93 2.24 3.90
C TYR A 218 15.92 3.69 3.43
N GLU A 219 16.07 3.89 2.13
CA GLU A 219 16.16 5.21 1.48
C GLU A 219 14.85 5.64 0.79
N GLY A 220 13.83 4.77 0.80
CA GLY A 220 12.51 5.08 0.24
C GLY A 220 11.68 6.02 1.12
N ILE A 221 10.45 6.20 0.73
CA ILE A 221 9.50 7.10 1.40
C ILE A 221 8.94 6.42 2.66
N ILE A 222 8.90 7.13 3.77
CA ILE A 222 8.20 6.72 4.98
C ILE A 222 6.73 7.08 4.82
N SER A 223 5.95 6.14 4.32
CA SER A 223 4.53 6.35 3.98
C SER A 223 3.60 5.79 5.04
N LEU A 224 2.65 6.61 5.47
CA LEU A 224 1.63 6.24 6.45
C LEU A 224 0.31 5.86 5.77
N GLU A 225 -0.29 4.75 6.20
CA GLU A 225 -1.66 4.37 5.82
C GLU A 225 -2.60 4.48 7.02
N VAL A 226 -3.00 5.68 7.34
CA VAL A 226 -3.75 6.01 8.57
C VAL A 226 -5.15 6.53 8.28
N LYS A 227 -6.08 6.23 9.18
CA LYS A 227 -7.45 6.74 9.14
C LYS A 227 -7.55 8.08 9.84
N ARG A 228 -8.23 9.03 9.19
CA ARG A 228 -8.50 10.33 9.79
C ARG A 228 -9.38 10.18 11.03
N ILE A 229 -9.00 10.87 12.10
CA ILE A 229 -9.79 11.00 13.32
C ILE A 229 -10.89 12.04 13.05
N PRO A 230 -12.20 11.66 13.10
CA PRO A 230 -13.29 12.54 12.67
C PRO A 230 -13.36 13.88 13.39
N GLU A 231 -12.95 13.91 14.67
CA GLU A 231 -12.97 15.08 15.54
C GLU A 231 -11.88 16.11 15.24
N MET A 232 -10.86 15.72 14.48
CA MET A 232 -9.76 16.60 14.07
C MET A 232 -10.07 17.28 12.73
N SER A 233 -9.71 18.56 12.62
CA SER A 233 -9.64 19.23 11.33
C SER A 233 -8.56 18.57 10.43
N LEU A 234 -8.58 18.87 9.13
CA LEU A 234 -7.56 18.35 8.21
C LEU A 234 -6.14 18.75 8.62
N ASP A 235 -5.94 20.00 8.99
CA ASP A 235 -4.62 20.52 9.38
C ASP A 235 -4.12 19.89 10.68
N GLU A 236 -4.97 19.74 11.71
CA GLU A 236 -4.61 19.07 12.96
C GLU A 236 -4.25 17.59 12.70
N PHE A 237 -5.05 16.89 11.91
CA PHE A 237 -4.81 15.48 11.63
C PHE A 237 -3.50 15.26 10.86
N TYR A 238 -3.28 15.99 9.74
CA TYR A 238 -2.07 15.80 8.95
C TYR A 238 -0.80 16.31 9.65
N THR A 239 -0.91 17.32 10.50
CA THR A 239 0.20 17.72 11.38
C THR A 239 0.56 16.59 12.35
N ALA A 240 -0.43 15.99 13.02
CA ALA A 240 -0.19 14.85 13.91
C ALA A 240 0.36 13.62 13.16
N ALA A 241 -0.14 13.36 11.95
CA ALA A 241 0.36 12.28 11.09
C ALA A 241 1.83 12.53 10.69
N TYR A 242 2.20 13.76 10.35
CA TYR A 242 3.58 14.09 10.01
C TYR A 242 4.53 13.88 11.18
N GLU A 243 4.15 14.30 12.40
CA GLU A 243 4.92 14.03 13.61
C GLU A 243 5.06 12.51 13.87
N SER A 244 4.00 11.74 13.63
CA SER A 244 4.05 10.28 13.74
C SER A 244 4.96 9.64 12.67
N ALA A 245 5.03 10.20 11.47
CA ALA A 245 5.97 9.73 10.44
C ALA A 245 7.43 9.98 10.85
N LYS A 246 7.72 11.11 11.48
CA LYS A 246 9.06 11.40 12.03
C LYS A 246 9.41 10.49 13.20
N PHE A 247 8.43 10.16 14.05
CA PHE A 247 8.61 9.19 15.15
C PHE A 247 9.07 7.81 14.64
N VAL A 248 8.63 7.37 13.46
CA VAL A 248 9.10 6.08 12.89
C VAL A 248 10.60 6.11 12.61
N LYS A 249 11.21 7.26 12.39
CA LYS A 249 12.64 7.41 12.08
C LYS A 249 13.50 7.89 13.26
N SER A 250 12.88 8.23 14.37
CA SER A 250 13.61 8.62 15.62
C SER A 250 14.06 7.37 16.43
#